data_a0ef537ad7632fc16348c7cd71f47818
#
_entry.id   a0ef537ad7632fc16348c7cd71f47818
#
_cell.length_a   1.000
_cell.length_b   1.000
_cell.length_c   1.000
_cell.angle_alpha   90.00
_cell.angle_beta   90.00
_cell.angle_gamma   90.00
#
_symmetry.space_group_name_H-M   'P 1'
#
loop_
_entity.id
_entity.type
_entity.pdbx_description
1 polymer ?
#
loop_
_entity_poly.entity_id
_entity_poly.type
_entity_poly.pdbx_seq_one_letter_code
_entity_poly.pdbx_strand_id
1 'polypeptide(L)'
;MKKGVGFAMGKVTSWAAYDNLDFGSAGSDTVTVQIWANTLDPVKISFYDGIPEEGGKLLGTFSYHKEPEWMIFKPETFKLSRKLKGIETLCILTEDGFQVGGFNFEKVSREFAVNNAADADNIYGDKFTKGEKCVTEIGNNVMLDFGEFDFSEKQPSRLVISGKSPLALNSIHLILNGSEGENRILCEFRTDDSDNYAQKSFDISGISGKQKVSF
;
A
#
# COMPACT_ATOMS: atom_id res chain seq x y z
N MET A 1 13.64 6.69 -8.76
CA MET A 1 14.49 6.82 -7.56
C MET A 1 15.24 8.14 -7.63
N LYS A 2 14.80 9.17 -6.92
CA LYS A 2 15.58 10.42 -6.80
C LYS A 2 16.65 10.18 -5.76
N LYS A 3 17.93 10.26 -6.12
CA LYS A 3 19.03 10.36 -5.17
C LYS A 3 18.88 11.71 -4.46
N GLY A 4 18.34 11.70 -3.24
CA GLY A 4 18.26 12.89 -2.42
C GLY A 4 19.67 13.26 -1.93
N VAL A 5 19.96 14.55 -1.89
CA VAL A 5 21.12 15.05 -1.15
C VAL A 5 20.81 14.81 0.32
N GLY A 6 21.72 14.14 1.05
CA GLY A 6 21.58 13.96 2.48
C GLY A 6 21.53 15.32 3.20
N PHE A 7 20.74 15.42 4.25
CA PHE A 7 20.70 16.61 5.09
C PHE A 7 21.09 16.27 6.53
N ALA A 8 21.70 17.25 7.21
CA ALA A 8 22.08 17.13 8.61
C ALA A 8 20.99 17.74 9.49
N MET A 9 20.56 17.00 10.50
CA MET A 9 19.64 17.47 11.53
C MET A 9 20.45 17.86 12.77
N GLY A 10 20.16 19.03 13.33
CA GLY A 10 20.87 19.56 14.50
C GLY A 10 20.37 18.98 15.83
N LYS A 11 21.02 19.38 16.95
CA LYS A 11 20.59 19.03 18.31
C LYS A 11 19.43 19.93 18.83
N VAL A 12 18.63 20.44 17.95
CA VAL A 12 17.40 21.18 18.23
C VAL A 12 16.29 20.52 17.43
N THR A 13 15.05 20.70 17.84
CA THR A 13 13.93 20.17 17.07
C THR A 13 14.06 20.59 15.62
N SER A 14 14.28 19.61 14.77
CA SER A 14 14.49 19.80 13.33
C SER A 14 13.62 18.81 12.57
N TRP A 15 13.08 19.26 11.44
CA TRP A 15 12.30 18.38 10.57
C TRP A 15 12.60 18.65 9.10
N ALA A 16 12.30 17.64 8.29
CA ALA A 16 12.33 17.74 6.84
C ALA A 16 11.09 17.08 6.26
N ALA A 17 10.33 17.81 5.45
CA ALA A 17 9.17 17.31 4.76
C ALA A 17 9.48 17.01 3.30
N TYR A 18 8.93 15.92 2.81
CA TYR A 18 9.01 15.44 1.45
C TYR A 18 7.62 15.39 0.87
N ASP A 19 7.30 16.35 0.03
CA ASP A 19 5.99 16.48 -0.59
C ASP A 19 5.87 15.62 -1.85
N ASN A 20 4.61 15.31 -2.20
CA ASN A 20 4.26 14.62 -3.44
C ASN A 20 4.95 13.26 -3.60
N LEU A 21 5.12 12.53 -2.51
CA LEU A 21 5.57 11.15 -2.55
C LEU A 21 4.43 10.25 -3.00
N ASP A 22 4.62 9.54 -4.10
CA ASP A 22 3.65 8.57 -4.60
C ASP A 22 3.91 7.19 -4.01
N PHE A 23 3.02 6.77 -3.11
CA PHE A 23 3.03 5.47 -2.46
C PHE A 23 2.25 4.41 -3.25
N GLY A 24 1.63 4.79 -4.36
CA GLY A 24 0.73 3.96 -5.12
C GLY A 24 -0.54 3.57 -4.36
N SER A 25 -1.41 2.84 -5.01
CA SER A 25 -2.70 2.44 -4.44
C SER A 25 -2.57 1.38 -3.32
N ALA A 26 -1.59 0.49 -3.43
CA ALA A 26 -1.29 -0.50 -2.40
C ALA A 26 -0.78 0.14 -1.10
N GLY A 27 -0.07 1.26 -1.24
CA GLY A 27 0.53 1.97 -0.13
C GLY A 27 1.70 1.23 0.50
N SER A 28 2.35 1.87 1.47
CA SER A 28 3.39 1.27 2.30
C SER A 28 3.33 1.81 3.72
N ASP A 29 3.64 0.96 4.68
CA ASP A 29 3.80 1.30 6.10
C ASP A 29 5.20 0.94 6.60
N THR A 30 6.10 0.57 5.71
CA THR A 30 7.47 0.18 6.04
C THR A 30 8.44 1.09 5.30
N VAL A 31 9.22 1.85 6.05
CA VAL A 31 10.24 2.78 5.53
C VAL A 31 11.63 2.35 5.98
N THR A 32 12.56 2.28 5.04
CA THR A 32 13.99 2.09 5.32
C THR A 32 14.71 3.41 5.10
N VAL A 33 15.39 3.91 6.14
CA VAL A 33 16.13 5.18 6.13
C VAL A 33 17.62 4.90 6.23
N GLN A 34 18.42 5.57 5.43
CA GLN A 34 19.88 5.56 5.52
C GLN A 34 20.30 6.63 6.53
N ILE A 35 20.81 6.21 7.69
CA ILE A 35 21.12 7.08 8.81
C ILE A 35 22.61 7.02 9.14
N TRP A 36 23.20 8.17 9.40
CA TRP A 36 24.49 8.30 10.06
C TRP A 36 24.33 9.18 11.29
N ALA A 37 24.63 8.64 12.47
CA ALA A 37 24.68 9.35 13.73
C ALA A 37 26.06 9.18 14.35
N ASN A 38 26.71 10.27 14.70
CA ASN A 38 28.04 10.26 15.31
C ASN A 38 27.95 10.23 16.84
N THR A 39 27.18 9.26 17.35
CA THR A 39 26.97 9.06 18.79
C THR A 39 26.69 7.58 19.05
N LEU A 40 27.08 7.14 20.26
CA LEU A 40 26.69 5.84 20.80
C LEU A 40 25.34 5.91 21.56
N ASP A 41 24.84 7.12 21.82
CA ASP A 41 23.52 7.27 22.44
C ASP A 41 22.41 7.03 21.42
N PRO A 42 21.28 6.43 21.83
CA PRO A 42 20.13 6.30 20.97
C PRO A 42 19.61 7.66 20.49
N VAL A 43 19.38 7.81 19.20
CA VAL A 43 18.73 9.00 18.62
C VAL A 43 17.26 8.70 18.31
N LYS A 44 16.39 9.66 18.59
CA LYS A 44 14.95 9.54 18.32
C LYS A 44 14.59 10.09 16.95
N ILE A 45 13.79 9.34 16.22
CA ILE A 45 13.30 9.69 14.90
C ILE A 45 11.78 9.56 14.91
N SER A 46 11.08 10.62 14.56
CA SER A 46 9.62 10.63 14.44
C SER A 46 9.20 10.84 12.99
N PHE A 47 8.22 10.07 12.55
CA PHE A 47 7.63 10.20 11.23
C PHE A 47 6.22 10.76 11.35
N TYR A 48 5.88 11.69 10.46
CA TYR A 48 4.57 12.31 10.39
C TYR A 48 4.01 12.25 8.96
N ASP A 49 2.72 12.16 8.89
CA ASP A 49 1.91 12.35 7.71
C ASP A 49 1.58 13.84 7.60
N GLY A 50 2.36 14.56 6.81
CA GLY A 50 2.35 16.01 6.73
C GLY A 50 3.27 16.71 7.74
N ILE A 51 3.30 18.03 7.68
CA ILE A 51 4.12 18.87 8.55
C ILE A 51 3.46 18.99 9.93
N PRO A 52 4.16 18.70 11.05
CA PRO A 52 3.55 18.71 12.39
C PRO A 52 2.86 20.03 12.74
N GLU A 53 3.47 21.17 12.43
CA GLU A 53 2.95 22.51 12.70
C GLU A 53 1.70 22.84 11.87
N GLU A 54 1.48 22.11 10.78
CA GLU A 54 0.33 22.27 9.86
C GLU A 54 -0.76 21.19 10.10
N GLY A 55 -0.63 20.45 11.21
CA GLY A 55 -1.60 19.41 11.58
C GLY A 55 -1.24 18.01 11.10
N GLY A 56 0.00 17.78 10.67
CA GLY A 56 0.52 16.45 10.33
C GLY A 56 0.39 15.47 11.50
N LYS A 57 -0.02 14.24 11.19
CA LYS A 57 -0.29 13.19 12.19
C LYS A 57 0.93 12.33 12.42
N LEU A 58 1.22 12.03 13.69
CA LEU A 58 2.32 11.14 14.06
C LEU A 58 2.07 9.72 13.53
N LEU A 59 3.03 9.21 12.77
CA LEU A 59 3.06 7.85 12.25
C LEU A 59 3.88 6.89 13.11
N GLY A 60 4.72 7.42 13.97
CA GLY A 60 5.51 6.68 14.94
C GLY A 60 6.78 7.41 15.35
N THR A 61 7.26 7.09 16.56
CA THR A 61 8.56 7.52 17.08
C THR A 61 9.40 6.29 17.35
N PHE A 62 10.62 6.28 16.83
CA PHE A 62 11.51 5.15 16.86
C PHE A 62 12.88 5.55 17.41
N SER A 63 13.62 4.58 17.90
CA SER A 63 14.99 4.74 18.37
C SER A 63 15.95 4.11 17.39
N TYR A 64 16.93 4.86 16.92
CA TYR A 64 18.06 4.36 16.13
C TYR A 64 19.28 4.27 17.02
N HIS A 65 19.94 3.12 17.04
CA HIS A 65 21.12 2.87 17.84
C HIS A 65 22.02 1.87 17.12
N LYS A 66 22.87 2.37 16.22
CA LYS A 66 23.93 1.58 15.57
C LYS A 66 25.28 2.21 15.82
N GLU A 67 26.29 1.38 16.02
CA GLU A 67 27.66 1.83 16.20
C GLU A 67 28.08 2.76 15.05
N PRO A 68 28.57 3.96 15.34
CA PRO A 68 28.94 4.93 14.31
C PRO A 68 30.22 4.50 13.58
N GLU A 69 30.17 4.64 12.27
CA GLU A 69 31.34 4.59 11.40
C GLU A 69 31.39 5.89 10.62
N TRP A 70 32.54 6.54 10.55
CA TRP A 70 32.67 7.85 9.99
C TRP A 70 32.12 7.94 8.55
N MET A 71 31.07 8.77 8.36
CA MET A 71 30.38 9.01 7.09
C MET A 71 29.77 7.75 6.42
N ILE A 72 29.58 6.65 7.16
CA ILE A 72 28.90 5.47 6.65
C ILE A 72 27.45 5.50 7.11
N PHE A 73 26.56 5.64 6.15
CA PHE A 73 25.12 5.58 6.40
C PHE A 73 24.68 4.12 6.52
N LYS A 74 24.02 3.79 7.64
CA LYS A 74 23.51 2.44 7.90
C LYS A 74 22.00 2.43 7.72
N PRO A 75 21.45 1.43 7.00
CA PRO A 75 20.00 1.32 6.83
C PRO A 75 19.34 0.92 8.14
N GLU A 76 18.20 1.53 8.44
CA GLU A 76 17.28 1.12 9.49
C GLU A 76 15.86 1.12 8.96
N THR A 77 15.09 0.07 9.30
CA THR A 77 13.73 -0.12 8.81
C THR A 77 12.74 0.09 9.94
N PHE A 78 11.75 0.93 9.69
CA PHE A 78 10.72 1.32 10.63
C PHE A 78 9.34 0.94 10.11
N LYS A 79 8.49 0.45 11.00
CA LYS A 79 7.09 0.13 10.70
C LYS A 79 6.20 1.27 11.20
N LEU A 80 5.54 1.95 10.28
CA LEU A 80 4.63 3.05 10.57
C LEU A 80 3.30 2.54 11.11
N SER A 81 2.58 3.38 11.85
CA SER A 81 1.28 3.04 12.46
C SER A 81 0.15 2.87 11.43
N ARG A 82 0.29 3.42 10.24
CA ARG A 82 -0.65 3.25 9.11
C ARG A 82 0.10 3.14 7.80
N LYS A 83 -0.57 2.61 6.79
CA LYS A 83 -0.11 2.70 5.40
C LYS A 83 -0.32 4.11 4.86
N LEU A 84 0.71 4.63 4.21
CA LEU A 84 0.63 5.80 3.34
C LEU A 84 0.20 5.33 1.96
N LYS A 85 -0.77 5.98 1.32
CA LYS A 85 -1.33 5.58 0.02
C LYS A 85 -1.50 6.79 -0.89
N GLY A 86 -1.35 6.56 -2.21
CA GLY A 86 -1.46 7.63 -3.17
C GLY A 86 -0.37 8.69 -3.00
N ILE A 87 -0.71 9.94 -3.20
CA ILE A 87 0.25 11.05 -3.06
C ILE A 87 0.09 11.64 -1.66
N GLU A 88 1.15 11.54 -0.86
CA GLU A 88 1.19 12.05 0.50
C GLU A 88 2.50 12.78 0.80
N THR A 89 2.53 13.55 1.88
CA THR A 89 3.72 14.19 2.43
C THR A 89 4.25 13.38 3.60
N LEU A 90 5.52 13.01 3.56
CA LEU A 90 6.22 12.42 4.70
C LEU A 90 7.11 13.47 5.36
N CYS A 91 6.97 13.66 6.66
CA CYS A 91 7.88 14.47 7.44
C CYS A 91 8.68 13.61 8.41
N ILE A 92 10.00 13.82 8.44
CA ILE A 92 10.93 13.21 9.39
C ILE A 92 11.33 14.30 10.38
N LEU A 93 11.12 14.06 11.67
CA LEU A 93 11.41 15.00 12.76
C LEU A 93 12.35 14.34 13.78
N THR A 94 13.26 15.12 14.32
CA THR A 94 14.15 14.72 15.42
C THR A 94 14.44 15.88 16.36
N GLU A 95 14.84 15.54 17.58
CA GLU A 95 15.47 16.43 18.55
C GLU A 95 16.97 16.15 18.72
N ASP A 96 17.45 15.08 18.09
CA ASP A 96 18.81 14.60 18.16
C ASP A 96 19.60 14.90 16.87
N GLY A 97 20.92 14.97 16.97
CA GLY A 97 21.79 15.22 15.80
C GLY A 97 22.09 13.95 15.02
N PHE A 98 21.62 13.87 13.76
CA PHE A 98 22.00 12.83 12.81
C PHE A 98 21.90 13.32 11.36
N GLN A 99 22.34 12.49 10.43
CA GLN A 99 22.21 12.77 8.99
C GLN A 99 21.38 11.68 8.32
N VAL A 100 20.56 12.10 7.37
CA VAL A 100 19.75 11.22 6.52
C VAL A 100 20.36 11.22 5.12
N GLY A 101 20.82 10.07 4.67
CA GLY A 101 21.34 9.87 3.31
C GLY A 101 20.25 9.61 2.27
N GLY A 102 19.07 9.24 2.73
CA GLY A 102 17.91 8.94 1.89
C GLY A 102 17.01 7.92 2.55
N PHE A 103 15.88 7.65 1.91
CA PHE A 103 14.95 6.62 2.36
C PHE A 103 14.25 5.96 1.16
N ASN A 104 13.72 4.78 1.41
CA ASN A 104 12.83 4.06 0.49
C ASN A 104 11.72 3.38 1.26
N PHE A 105 10.60 3.17 0.59
CA PHE A 105 9.47 2.40 1.12
C PHE A 105 9.47 1.01 0.52
N GLU A 106 9.07 0.03 1.34
CA GLU A 106 8.83 -1.31 0.84
C GLU A 106 7.66 -1.27 -0.16
N LYS A 107 7.92 -1.75 -1.37
CA LYS A 107 6.86 -1.90 -2.38
C LYS A 107 6.00 -3.11 -1.99
N VAL A 108 4.77 -2.86 -1.60
CA VAL A 108 3.82 -3.94 -1.33
C VAL A 108 3.28 -4.47 -2.65
N SER A 109 3.57 -5.72 -2.95
CA SER A 109 2.97 -6.42 -4.08
C SER A 109 1.52 -6.75 -3.75
N ARG A 110 0.58 -6.33 -4.61
CA ARG A 110 -0.85 -6.62 -4.49
C ARG A 110 -1.23 -7.93 -5.17
N GLU A 111 -0.41 -8.37 -6.11
CA GLU A 111 -0.72 -9.44 -7.06
C GLU A 111 -1.02 -10.76 -6.38
N PHE A 112 -0.33 -11.05 -5.27
CA PHE A 112 -0.47 -12.31 -4.54
C PHE A 112 -0.85 -12.10 -3.07
N ALA A 113 -1.34 -10.90 -2.74
CA ALA A 113 -1.82 -10.55 -1.41
C ALA A 113 -3.35 -10.61 -1.33
N VAL A 114 -3.87 -10.59 -0.11
CA VAL A 114 -5.30 -10.37 0.11
C VAL A 114 -5.59 -8.88 -0.11
N ASN A 115 -6.43 -8.59 -1.11
CA ASN A 115 -6.93 -7.24 -1.37
C ASN A 115 -8.38 -7.17 -0.87
N ASN A 116 -8.66 -6.22 0.04
CA ASN A 116 -10.04 -6.01 0.46
C ASN A 116 -10.82 -5.30 -0.66
N ALA A 117 -12.09 -5.61 -0.83
CA ALA A 117 -12.93 -4.95 -1.84
C ALA A 117 -13.00 -3.42 -1.64
N ALA A 118 -12.98 -2.96 -0.40
CA ALA A 118 -12.96 -1.54 -0.07
C ALA A 118 -11.62 -0.83 -0.39
N ASP A 119 -10.55 -1.58 -0.65
CA ASP A 119 -9.23 -1.05 -1.04
C ASP A 119 -9.10 -0.86 -2.57
N ALA A 120 -10.18 -1.08 -3.35
CA ALA A 120 -10.21 -0.73 -4.75
C ALA A 120 -9.88 0.75 -4.96
N ASP A 121 -9.11 1.06 -5.99
CA ASP A 121 -8.66 2.42 -6.30
C ASP A 121 -9.86 3.32 -6.65
N ASN A 122 -10.82 2.74 -7.40
CA ASN A 122 -12.10 3.37 -7.69
C ASN A 122 -13.23 2.36 -7.53
N ILE A 123 -14.38 2.81 -7.02
CA ILE A 123 -15.62 2.07 -6.98
C ILE A 123 -16.70 2.97 -7.55
N TYR A 124 -17.39 2.50 -8.58
CA TYR A 124 -18.45 3.26 -9.23
C TYR A 124 -19.57 2.33 -9.71
N GLY A 125 -20.74 2.88 -9.88
CA GLY A 125 -21.92 2.16 -10.32
C GLY A 125 -23.20 2.75 -9.76
N ASP A 126 -24.28 2.00 -9.95
CA ASP A 126 -25.64 2.46 -9.62
C ASP A 126 -25.95 2.39 -8.12
N LYS A 127 -25.46 1.37 -7.42
CA LYS A 127 -25.69 1.19 -5.98
C LYS A 127 -24.59 0.34 -5.33
N PHE A 128 -23.98 0.86 -4.27
CA PHE A 128 -23.07 0.12 -3.38
C PHE A 128 -22.91 0.84 -2.04
N THR A 129 -22.47 0.10 -1.04
CA THR A 129 -22.05 0.66 0.25
C THR A 129 -20.62 0.24 0.53
N LYS A 130 -19.69 1.21 0.65
CA LYS A 130 -18.28 0.98 0.98
C LYS A 130 -18.14 0.89 2.50
N GLY A 131 -17.74 -0.28 3.00
CA GLY A 131 -17.35 -0.50 4.39
C GLY A 131 -15.86 -0.34 4.61
N GLU A 132 -15.35 -0.80 5.74
CA GLU A 132 -13.92 -0.74 6.07
C GLU A 132 -13.07 -1.69 5.22
N LYS A 133 -13.53 -2.92 5.00
CA LYS A 133 -12.83 -3.97 4.24
C LYS A 133 -13.64 -4.56 3.09
N CYS A 134 -14.92 -4.34 3.07
CA CYS A 134 -15.84 -4.94 2.10
C CYS A 134 -16.67 -3.87 1.41
N VAL A 135 -17.25 -4.26 0.27
CA VAL A 135 -18.30 -3.51 -0.42
C VAL A 135 -19.56 -4.33 -0.33
N THR A 136 -20.65 -3.73 0.06
CA THR A 136 -21.94 -4.38 0.30
C THR A 136 -23.04 -3.69 -0.50
N GLU A 137 -24.23 -4.27 -0.52
CA GLU A 137 -25.40 -3.75 -1.25
C GLU A 137 -25.11 -3.47 -2.73
N ILE A 138 -24.27 -4.32 -3.33
CA ILE A 138 -23.78 -4.16 -4.69
C ILE A 138 -24.94 -4.36 -5.69
N GLY A 139 -25.21 -3.35 -6.49
CA GLY A 139 -26.16 -3.39 -7.59
C GLY A 139 -25.60 -4.08 -8.84
N ASN A 140 -26.37 -4.05 -9.94
CA ASN A 140 -26.00 -4.79 -11.15
C ASN A 140 -24.85 -4.19 -11.96
N ASN A 141 -24.61 -2.89 -11.86
CA ASN A 141 -23.64 -2.15 -12.68
C ASN A 141 -22.59 -1.50 -11.79
N VAL A 142 -22.06 -2.25 -10.83
CA VAL A 142 -20.99 -1.76 -9.96
C VAL A 142 -19.67 -2.33 -10.41
N MET A 143 -18.66 -1.48 -10.51
CA MET A 143 -17.30 -1.85 -10.85
C MET A 143 -16.34 -1.46 -9.72
N LEU A 144 -15.46 -2.39 -9.36
CA LEU A 144 -14.35 -2.20 -8.46
C LEU A 144 -13.06 -2.23 -9.28
N ASP A 145 -12.41 -1.09 -9.43
CA ASP A 145 -11.15 -0.96 -10.17
C ASP A 145 -9.97 -0.99 -9.18
N PHE A 146 -9.10 -1.98 -9.32
CA PHE A 146 -7.92 -2.16 -8.48
C PHE A 146 -6.63 -1.64 -9.13
N GLY A 147 -6.71 -1.05 -10.32
CA GLY A 147 -5.56 -0.54 -11.05
C GLY A 147 -4.65 -1.62 -11.60
N GLU A 148 -3.37 -1.30 -11.73
CA GLU A 148 -2.38 -2.18 -12.39
C GLU A 148 -1.79 -3.21 -11.43
N PHE A 149 -1.75 -4.46 -11.89
CA PHE A 149 -1.07 -5.62 -11.28
C PHE A 149 0.01 -6.09 -12.23
N ASP A 150 1.18 -6.44 -11.73
CA ASP A 150 2.31 -6.89 -12.54
C ASP A 150 2.58 -8.39 -12.33
N PHE A 151 2.15 -9.19 -13.29
CA PHE A 151 2.33 -10.65 -13.33
C PHE A 151 3.54 -11.08 -14.18
N SER A 152 4.49 -10.18 -14.46
CA SER A 152 5.63 -10.47 -15.33
C SER A 152 6.59 -11.50 -14.74
N GLU A 153 6.85 -11.41 -13.42
CA GLU A 153 7.78 -12.32 -12.75
C GLU A 153 7.12 -13.63 -12.31
N LYS A 154 5.84 -13.56 -11.96
CA LYS A 154 5.09 -14.72 -11.46
C LYS A 154 3.66 -14.67 -11.99
N GLN A 155 3.27 -15.72 -12.70
CA GLN A 155 1.92 -15.83 -13.24
C GLN A 155 0.94 -16.34 -12.18
N PRO A 156 -0.28 -15.79 -12.12
CA PRO A 156 -1.32 -16.31 -11.27
C PRO A 156 -1.92 -17.57 -11.91
N SER A 157 -2.37 -18.50 -11.09
CA SER A 157 -3.14 -19.66 -11.53
C SER A 157 -4.56 -19.67 -10.99
N ARG A 158 -4.79 -18.91 -9.92
CA ARG A 158 -6.05 -18.96 -9.18
C ARG A 158 -6.42 -17.61 -8.59
N LEU A 159 -7.68 -17.23 -8.75
CA LEU A 159 -8.31 -16.14 -8.02
C LEU A 159 -9.18 -16.72 -6.92
N VAL A 160 -9.10 -16.19 -5.71
CA VAL A 160 -10.01 -16.53 -4.60
C VAL A 160 -10.83 -15.29 -4.25
N ILE A 161 -12.16 -15.42 -4.35
CA ILE A 161 -13.08 -14.36 -3.93
C ILE A 161 -13.76 -14.80 -2.64
N SER A 162 -13.76 -13.92 -1.64
CA SER A 162 -14.52 -14.09 -0.40
C SER A 162 -15.71 -13.15 -0.43
N GLY A 163 -16.91 -13.72 -0.34
CA GLY A 163 -18.14 -12.94 -0.42
C GLY A 163 -19.35 -13.72 0.06
N LYS A 164 -20.49 -13.07 0.02
CA LYS A 164 -21.82 -13.69 0.23
C LYS A 164 -22.83 -13.05 -0.71
N SER A 165 -23.87 -13.80 -1.06
CA SER A 165 -24.94 -13.30 -1.90
C SER A 165 -26.29 -13.83 -1.41
N PRO A 166 -27.32 -12.99 -1.30
CA PRO A 166 -28.69 -13.43 -1.03
C PRO A 166 -29.34 -14.08 -2.25
N LEU A 167 -28.69 -13.99 -3.43
CA LEU A 167 -29.23 -14.51 -4.68
C LEU A 167 -28.72 -15.93 -4.95
N ALA A 168 -29.59 -16.81 -5.40
CA ALA A 168 -29.23 -18.16 -5.78
C ALA A 168 -28.22 -18.21 -6.94
N LEU A 169 -28.20 -17.20 -7.77
CA LEU A 169 -27.29 -16.99 -8.88
C LEU A 169 -26.78 -15.57 -8.83
N ASN A 170 -25.46 -15.44 -8.77
CA ASN A 170 -24.78 -14.15 -8.87
C ASN A 170 -23.48 -14.35 -9.65
N SER A 171 -23.17 -13.44 -10.55
CA SER A 171 -21.96 -13.49 -11.36
C SER A 171 -21.12 -12.24 -11.15
N ILE A 172 -19.82 -12.45 -11.06
CA ILE A 172 -18.80 -11.41 -11.02
C ILE A 172 -17.96 -11.58 -12.28
N HIS A 173 -17.67 -10.50 -12.97
CA HIS A 173 -16.76 -10.49 -14.09
C HIS A 173 -15.39 -9.99 -13.62
N LEU A 174 -14.39 -10.87 -13.60
CA LEU A 174 -13.00 -10.41 -13.55
C LEU A 174 -12.62 -9.87 -14.92
N ILE A 175 -12.26 -8.61 -14.99
CA ILE A 175 -11.82 -7.93 -16.20
C ILE A 175 -10.33 -7.64 -16.06
N LEU A 176 -9.57 -8.14 -17.05
CA LEU A 176 -8.14 -7.97 -17.14
C LEU A 176 -7.84 -7.24 -18.46
N ASN A 177 -7.16 -6.11 -18.38
CA ASN A 177 -6.82 -5.33 -19.56
C ASN A 177 -5.31 -5.09 -19.59
N GLY A 178 -4.65 -5.82 -20.45
CA GLY A 178 -3.20 -5.78 -20.65
C GLY A 178 -2.80 -5.40 -22.07
N SER A 179 -1.55 -5.66 -22.42
CA SER A 179 -0.99 -5.37 -23.77
C SER A 179 -1.70 -6.11 -24.90
N GLU A 180 -2.29 -7.27 -24.61
CA GLU A 180 -3.02 -8.10 -25.58
C GLU A 180 -4.50 -7.75 -25.69
N GLY A 181 -4.95 -6.74 -24.95
CA GLY A 181 -6.36 -6.30 -24.90
C GLY A 181 -7.10 -6.77 -23.65
N GLU A 182 -8.42 -6.68 -23.72
CA GLU A 182 -9.31 -7.03 -22.60
C GLU A 182 -9.64 -8.53 -22.59
N ASN A 183 -9.46 -9.15 -21.44
CA ASN A 183 -9.91 -10.52 -21.16
C ASN A 183 -10.96 -10.48 -20.03
N ARG A 184 -12.06 -11.19 -20.19
CA ARG A 184 -13.13 -11.29 -19.20
C ARG A 184 -13.29 -12.73 -18.74
N ILE A 185 -13.22 -12.93 -17.43
CA ILE A 185 -13.44 -14.23 -16.80
C ILE A 185 -14.73 -14.14 -15.96
N LEU A 186 -15.67 -15.00 -16.27
CA LEU A 186 -16.92 -15.10 -15.52
C LEU A 186 -16.70 -15.90 -14.25
N CYS A 187 -16.93 -15.27 -13.10
CA CYS A 187 -16.89 -15.88 -11.79
C CYS A 187 -18.33 -16.07 -11.28
N GLU A 188 -18.88 -17.26 -11.43
CA GLU A 188 -20.19 -17.56 -10.85
C GLU A 188 -20.08 -17.70 -9.33
N PHE A 189 -20.71 -16.78 -8.62
CA PHE A 189 -20.68 -16.75 -7.17
C PHE A 189 -22.02 -17.15 -6.58
N ARG A 190 -22.06 -18.34 -5.96
CA ARG A 190 -23.21 -18.85 -5.21
C ARG A 190 -22.78 -19.08 -3.79
N THR A 191 -23.63 -18.75 -2.84
CA THR A 191 -23.48 -19.14 -1.45
C THR A 191 -24.65 -20.01 -1.04
N ASP A 192 -24.37 -21.12 -0.36
CA ASP A 192 -25.39 -22.00 0.19
C ASP A 192 -26.09 -21.40 1.41
N ASP A 193 -25.37 -20.43 2.05
CA ASP A 193 -25.83 -19.64 3.19
C ASP A 193 -25.58 -18.16 2.90
N SER A 194 -26.66 -17.38 2.73
CA SER A 194 -26.59 -15.95 2.43
C SER A 194 -26.11 -15.11 3.62
N ASP A 195 -26.09 -15.64 4.83
CA ASP A 195 -25.68 -14.92 6.03
C ASP A 195 -24.17 -15.00 6.27
N ASN A 196 -23.51 -16.03 5.72
CA ASN A 196 -22.09 -16.26 5.90
C ASN A 196 -21.26 -15.99 4.64
N TYR A 197 -20.02 -15.51 4.83
CA TYR A 197 -19.06 -15.39 3.77
C TYR A 197 -18.55 -16.76 3.35
N ALA A 198 -18.53 -17.01 2.04
CA ALA A 198 -17.92 -18.18 1.44
C ALA A 198 -16.71 -17.78 0.61
N GLN A 199 -15.73 -18.67 0.49
CA GLN A 199 -14.61 -18.52 -0.43
C GLN A 199 -14.83 -19.36 -1.67
N LYS A 200 -14.72 -18.75 -2.84
CA LYS A 200 -14.80 -19.42 -4.15
C LYS A 200 -13.49 -19.22 -4.89
N SER A 201 -13.07 -20.26 -5.56
CA SER A 201 -11.79 -20.28 -6.32
C SER A 201 -12.06 -20.44 -7.81
N PHE A 202 -11.42 -19.63 -8.62
CA PHE A 202 -11.55 -19.56 -10.08
C PHE A 202 -10.18 -19.72 -10.72
N ASP A 203 -10.13 -20.50 -11.82
CA ASP A 203 -8.93 -20.64 -12.61
C ASP A 203 -8.70 -19.37 -13.43
N ILE A 204 -7.50 -18.81 -13.31
CA ILE A 204 -7.03 -17.65 -14.07
C ILE A 204 -5.66 -17.91 -14.68
N SER A 205 -5.36 -19.17 -15.01
CA SER A 205 -4.11 -19.57 -15.64
C SER A 205 -3.89 -18.88 -16.98
N GLY A 206 -2.63 -18.66 -17.32
CA GLY A 206 -2.24 -18.04 -18.60
C GLY A 206 -2.20 -16.51 -18.59
N ILE A 207 -2.53 -15.88 -17.46
CA ILE A 207 -2.41 -14.43 -17.32
C ILE A 207 -0.95 -14.08 -17.03
N SER A 208 -0.40 -13.08 -17.73
CA SER A 208 0.98 -12.61 -17.56
C SER A 208 1.11 -11.12 -17.83
N GLY A 209 2.29 -10.57 -17.50
CA GLY A 209 2.60 -9.16 -17.72
C GLY A 209 1.75 -8.22 -16.87
N LYS A 210 1.73 -6.95 -17.26
CA LYS A 210 0.95 -5.93 -16.59
C LYS A 210 -0.51 -5.97 -17.00
N GLN A 211 -1.41 -6.01 -16.03
CA GLN A 211 -2.85 -6.08 -16.23
C GLN A 211 -3.55 -5.02 -15.37
N LYS A 212 -4.46 -4.24 -15.96
CA LYS A 212 -5.43 -3.52 -15.15
C LYS A 212 -6.51 -4.48 -14.71
N VAL A 213 -6.77 -4.55 -13.42
CA VAL A 213 -7.67 -5.52 -12.79
C VAL A 213 -8.90 -4.82 -12.26
N SER A 214 -10.07 -5.26 -12.72
CA SER A 214 -11.36 -4.79 -12.20
C SER A 214 -12.40 -5.93 -12.11
N PHE A 215 -13.42 -5.69 -11.30
CA PHE A 215 -14.53 -6.61 -11.07
C PHE A 215 -15.86 -5.92 -11.29
#